data_def668b61c36d8927a518797b7bf5860
#
_entry.id   def668b61c36d8927a518797b7bf5860
#
_cell.length_a   1.000
_cell.length_b   1.000
_cell.length_c   1.000
_cell.angle_alpha   90.00
_cell.angle_beta   90.00
_cell.angle_gamma   90.00
#
_symmetry.space_group_name_H-M   'P 1'
#
loop_
_entity.id
_entity.type
_entity.pdbx_description
1 polymer ?
#
loop_
_entity_poly.entity_id
_entity_poly.type
_entity_poly.pdbx_seq_one_letter_code
_entity_poly.pdbx_strand_id
1 'polypeptide(L)'
;AARIAYFLDLSGPNFALSAACSSGLLAVHQASQALLNNECDMALAGGVSLILSPITHLGLAHSKMLGRSHPAPVFSPNASGIVPGDAIAAIVLKRYDDAVRDGNTIHGILAASAVNYDGKTLGMASPSPARQSQLIEKVLDKAHLDPNQVQMVMAHSVGSALTDKIEYEAVSKALKS
;
A
#
# COMPACT_ATOMS: atom_id res chain seq x y z
N ALA A 1 -1.96 -8.44 16.30
CA ALA A 1 -3.18 -7.61 16.43
C ALA A 1 -3.85 -7.81 17.81
N ALA A 2 -4.14 -9.03 18.27
CA ALA A 2 -4.91 -9.29 19.49
C ALA A 2 -4.35 -8.61 20.78
N ARG A 3 -3.03 -8.53 20.97
CA ARG A 3 -2.46 -7.83 22.13
C ARG A 3 -2.78 -6.35 22.13
N ILE A 4 -2.74 -5.68 20.97
CA ILE A 4 -3.08 -4.26 20.85
C ILE A 4 -4.55 -4.05 21.17
N ALA A 5 -5.43 -4.87 20.62
CA ALA A 5 -6.87 -4.82 20.90
C ALA A 5 -7.17 -5.03 22.39
N TYR A 6 -6.51 -6.00 23.01
CA TYR A 6 -6.66 -6.25 24.46
C TYR A 6 -6.26 -5.05 25.33
N PHE A 7 -5.09 -4.45 25.04
CA PHE A 7 -4.60 -3.30 25.82
C PHE A 7 -5.41 -2.02 25.60
N LEU A 8 -6.02 -1.87 24.44
CA LEU A 8 -6.84 -0.69 24.10
C LEU A 8 -8.34 -0.95 24.29
N ASP A 9 -8.73 -2.10 24.82
CA ASP A 9 -10.14 -2.52 25.01
C ASP A 9 -10.97 -2.40 23.72
N LEU A 10 -10.39 -2.86 22.60
CA LEU A 10 -11.05 -2.83 21.29
C LEU A 10 -11.85 -4.11 21.07
N SER A 11 -13.13 -3.99 20.76
CA SER A 11 -14.08 -5.10 20.59
C SER A 11 -14.49 -5.39 19.13
N GLY A 12 -14.04 -4.56 18.17
CA GLY A 12 -14.34 -4.73 16.75
C GLY A 12 -13.52 -5.84 16.08
N PRO A 13 -13.69 -6.03 14.75
CA PRO A 13 -12.91 -7.00 13.97
C PRO A 13 -11.41 -6.86 14.19
N ASN A 14 -10.73 -7.99 14.45
CA ASN A 14 -9.32 -8.00 14.79
C ASN A 14 -8.60 -9.15 14.09
N PHE A 15 -7.73 -8.84 13.13
CA PHE A 15 -6.98 -9.83 12.38
C PHE A 15 -5.63 -9.29 11.89
N ALA A 16 -4.74 -10.20 11.51
CA ALA A 16 -3.50 -9.91 10.83
C ALA A 16 -3.62 -10.29 9.35
N LEU A 17 -3.06 -9.46 8.49
CA LEU A 17 -3.06 -9.66 7.04
C LEU A 17 -1.65 -9.93 6.54
N SER A 18 -1.52 -10.78 5.53
CA SER A 18 -0.27 -10.99 4.81
C SER A 18 -0.53 -11.03 3.31
N ALA A 19 -0.03 -10.02 2.63
CA ALA A 19 -0.04 -9.88 1.17
C ALA A 19 1.30 -9.30 0.70
N ALA A 20 2.41 -9.78 1.29
CA ALA A 20 3.76 -9.29 1.06
C ALA A 20 3.85 -7.75 1.20
N CYS A 21 4.46 -7.06 0.24
CA CYS A 21 4.67 -5.61 0.27
C CYS A 21 3.37 -4.79 0.32
N SER A 22 2.24 -5.33 -0.12
CA SER A 22 0.94 -4.65 -0.11
C SER A 22 0.17 -4.79 1.21
N SER A 23 0.67 -5.54 2.20
CA SER A 23 -0.04 -5.83 3.46
C SER A 23 -0.51 -4.58 4.20
N GLY A 24 0.33 -3.54 4.28
CA GLY A 24 -0.02 -2.29 4.97
C GLY A 24 -1.20 -1.57 4.32
N LEU A 25 -1.18 -1.39 3.00
CA LEU A 25 -2.30 -0.75 2.28
C LEU A 25 -3.54 -1.64 2.26
N LEU A 26 -3.39 -2.96 2.23
CA LEU A 26 -4.51 -3.89 2.36
C LEU A 26 -5.16 -3.77 3.75
N ALA A 27 -4.38 -3.59 4.83
CA ALA A 27 -4.92 -3.35 6.16
C ALA A 27 -5.74 -2.06 6.20
N VAL A 28 -5.27 -0.97 5.57
CA VAL A 28 -6.00 0.29 5.43
C VAL A 28 -7.31 0.08 4.65
N HIS A 29 -7.25 -0.66 3.53
CA HIS A 29 -8.44 -0.99 2.74
C HIS A 29 -9.48 -1.75 3.56
N GLN A 30 -9.08 -2.80 4.27
CA GLN A 30 -10.00 -3.61 5.09
C GLN A 30 -10.60 -2.79 6.24
N ALA A 31 -9.81 -1.96 6.91
CA ALA A 31 -10.28 -1.06 7.94
C ALA A 31 -11.31 -0.04 7.39
N SER A 32 -11.07 0.51 6.21
CA SER A 32 -12.03 1.41 5.55
C SER A 32 -13.33 0.71 5.18
N GLN A 33 -13.26 -0.54 4.71
CA GLN A 33 -14.48 -1.33 4.41
C GLN A 33 -15.28 -1.65 5.68
N ALA A 34 -14.63 -2.02 6.78
CA ALA A 34 -15.30 -2.26 8.05
C ALA A 34 -16.05 -1.02 8.56
N LEU A 35 -15.45 0.18 8.42
CA LEU A 35 -16.12 1.45 8.75
C LEU A 35 -17.32 1.74 7.85
N LEU A 36 -17.18 1.53 6.53
CA LEU A 36 -18.25 1.76 5.56
C LEU A 36 -19.43 0.77 5.75
N ASN A 37 -19.12 -0.45 6.17
CA ASN A 37 -20.12 -1.47 6.47
C ASN A 37 -20.73 -1.35 7.89
N ASN A 38 -20.31 -0.35 8.67
CA ASN A 38 -20.71 -0.15 10.08
C ASN A 38 -20.38 -1.34 11.01
N GLU A 39 -19.30 -2.07 10.72
CA GLU A 39 -18.79 -3.14 11.59
C GLU A 39 -18.05 -2.57 12.82
N CYS A 40 -17.59 -1.32 12.73
CA CYS A 40 -16.96 -0.55 13.80
C CYS A 40 -17.14 0.95 13.57
N ASP A 41 -16.88 1.77 14.61
CA ASP A 41 -16.98 3.22 14.55
C ASP A 41 -15.62 3.90 14.37
N MET A 42 -14.56 3.20 14.71
CA MET A 42 -13.17 3.62 14.55
C MET A 42 -12.31 2.39 14.30
N ALA A 43 -11.30 2.51 13.47
CA ALA A 43 -10.41 1.41 13.14
C ALA A 43 -8.93 1.83 13.23
N LEU A 44 -8.10 0.95 13.78
CA LEU A 44 -6.65 1.07 13.77
C LEU A 44 -6.09 0.15 12.68
N ALA A 45 -5.40 0.72 11.69
CA ALA A 45 -4.71 -0.01 10.65
C ALA A 45 -3.23 0.30 10.67
N GLY A 46 -2.39 -0.70 10.40
CA GLY A 46 -0.96 -0.48 10.43
C GLY A 46 -0.16 -1.57 9.70
N GLY A 47 1.12 -1.31 9.57
CA GLY A 47 2.10 -2.23 9.04
C GLY A 47 3.40 -2.17 9.83
N VAL A 48 4.12 -3.28 9.85
CA VAL A 48 5.42 -3.40 10.50
C VAL A 48 6.37 -4.19 9.60
N SER A 49 7.57 -3.68 9.44
CA SER A 49 8.70 -4.38 8.82
C SER A 49 9.91 -4.18 9.72
N LEU A 50 10.40 -5.27 10.33
CA LEU A 50 11.59 -5.25 11.17
C LEU A 50 12.57 -6.32 10.70
N ILE A 51 13.80 -5.91 10.45
CA ILE A 51 14.89 -6.76 9.98
C ILE A 51 15.74 -7.14 11.19
N LEU A 52 15.28 -8.12 11.96
CA LEU A 52 15.91 -8.54 13.21
C LEU A 52 17.05 -9.57 13.00
N SER A 53 17.28 -10.01 11.76
CA SER A 53 18.31 -10.98 11.43
C SER A 53 18.77 -10.83 9.98
N PRO A 54 19.93 -11.39 9.58
CA PRO A 54 20.42 -11.33 8.21
C PRO A 54 19.58 -12.14 7.21
N ILE A 55 18.61 -12.92 7.64
CA ILE A 55 17.82 -13.83 6.79
C ILE A 55 17.13 -13.08 5.64
N THR A 56 16.57 -11.91 5.91
CA THR A 56 15.92 -11.05 4.88
C THR A 56 16.92 -10.67 3.78
N HIS A 57 18.11 -10.19 4.17
CA HIS A 57 19.15 -9.82 3.22
C HIS A 57 19.67 -11.02 2.43
N LEU A 58 19.88 -12.16 3.11
CA LEU A 58 20.32 -13.41 2.47
C LEU A 58 19.27 -13.91 1.47
N GLY A 59 17.99 -13.85 1.83
CA GLY A 59 16.89 -14.23 0.94
C GLY A 59 16.80 -13.34 -0.30
N LEU A 60 16.89 -12.03 -0.14
CA LEU A 60 16.91 -11.07 -1.24
C LEU A 60 18.17 -11.22 -2.12
N ALA A 61 19.32 -11.47 -1.51
CA ALA A 61 20.56 -11.71 -2.26
C ALA A 61 20.49 -13.02 -3.07
N HIS A 62 19.97 -14.10 -2.47
CA HIS A 62 19.80 -15.38 -3.15
C HIS A 62 18.83 -15.28 -4.34
N SER A 63 17.74 -14.55 -4.18
CA SER A 63 16.77 -14.29 -5.25
C SER A 63 17.21 -13.20 -6.25
N LYS A 64 18.42 -12.67 -6.09
CA LYS A 64 18.97 -11.56 -6.93
C LYS A 64 18.11 -10.29 -6.92
N MET A 65 17.38 -10.06 -5.84
CA MET A 65 16.50 -8.90 -5.65
C MET A 65 17.13 -7.82 -4.76
N LEU A 66 18.25 -8.09 -4.08
CA LEU A 66 18.92 -7.13 -3.21
C LEU A 66 19.62 -6.04 -4.01
N GLY A 67 19.31 -4.79 -3.71
CA GLY A 67 19.96 -3.61 -4.29
C GLY A 67 21.42 -3.47 -3.83
N ARG A 68 22.24 -2.82 -4.68
CA ARG A 68 23.70 -2.66 -4.46
C ARG A 68 24.08 -1.28 -3.97
N SER A 69 23.16 -0.34 -3.94
CA SER A 69 23.43 1.07 -3.61
C SER A 69 22.40 1.63 -2.64
N HIS A 70 22.86 2.53 -1.77
CA HIS A 70 22.00 3.32 -0.89
C HIS A 70 22.34 4.81 -1.04
N PRO A 71 21.35 5.70 -1.27
CA PRO A 71 19.93 5.39 -1.45
C PRO A 71 19.65 4.58 -2.72
N ALA A 72 18.51 3.86 -2.72
CA ALA A 72 18.09 3.10 -3.89
C ALA A 72 17.77 4.04 -5.06
N PRO A 73 18.43 3.90 -6.23
CA PRO A 73 18.12 4.72 -7.40
C PRO A 73 16.84 4.21 -8.08
N VAL A 74 15.68 4.67 -7.60
CA VAL A 74 14.37 4.31 -8.15
C VAL A 74 14.10 5.04 -9.47
N PHE A 75 13.32 4.43 -10.37
CA PHE A 75 13.03 4.96 -11.72
C PHE A 75 14.28 5.38 -12.51
N SER A 76 15.37 4.67 -12.31
CA SER A 76 16.68 5.01 -12.86
C SER A 76 17.26 3.85 -13.67
N PRO A 77 18.06 4.12 -14.73
CA PRO A 77 18.82 3.08 -15.40
C PRO A 77 19.80 2.32 -14.47
N ASN A 78 20.17 2.93 -13.36
CA ASN A 78 21.07 2.37 -12.36
C ASN A 78 20.29 1.60 -11.25
N ALA A 79 19.00 1.42 -11.39
CA ALA A 79 18.18 0.64 -10.45
C ALA A 79 18.72 -0.80 -10.37
N SER A 80 19.08 -1.25 -9.17
CA SER A 80 19.80 -2.50 -8.94
C SER A 80 19.10 -3.48 -8.02
N GLY A 81 17.94 -3.10 -7.47
CA GLY A 81 17.13 -3.94 -6.58
C GLY A 81 16.65 -3.22 -5.33
N ILE A 82 16.06 -4.00 -4.45
CA ILE A 82 15.43 -3.56 -3.21
C ILE A 82 16.50 -3.23 -2.17
N VAL A 83 16.39 -2.08 -1.53
CA VAL A 83 17.13 -1.76 -0.32
C VAL A 83 16.16 -1.88 0.86
N PRO A 84 16.23 -2.98 1.63
CA PRO A 84 15.29 -3.21 2.72
C PRO A 84 15.53 -2.24 3.87
N GLY A 85 14.45 -1.86 4.56
CA GLY A 85 14.49 -0.97 5.71
C GLY A 85 13.49 -1.39 6.78
N ASP A 86 13.70 -0.88 7.99
CA ASP A 86 12.78 -1.04 9.10
C ASP A 86 11.76 0.09 9.10
N ALA A 87 10.49 -0.27 9.33
CA ALA A 87 9.42 0.69 9.48
C ALA A 87 8.29 0.13 10.34
N ILE A 88 7.69 1.00 11.13
CA ILE A 88 6.43 0.76 11.83
C ILE A 88 5.54 1.97 11.56
N ALA A 89 4.34 1.72 11.08
CA ALA A 89 3.35 2.77 10.86
C ALA A 89 1.97 2.29 11.32
N ALA A 90 1.20 3.21 11.89
CA ALA A 90 -0.19 2.99 12.24
C ALA A 90 -1.00 4.25 11.98
N ILE A 91 -2.23 4.08 11.51
CA ILE A 91 -3.19 5.16 11.32
C ILE A 91 -4.51 4.81 11.98
N VAL A 92 -5.21 5.82 12.46
CA VAL A 92 -6.56 5.70 12.95
C VAL A 92 -7.51 6.23 11.88
N LEU A 93 -8.51 5.44 11.54
CA LEU A 93 -9.54 5.77 10.57
C LEU A 93 -10.90 5.91 11.28
N LYS A 94 -11.69 6.87 10.81
CA LYS A 94 -13.06 7.11 11.27
C LYS A 94 -13.88 7.64 10.10
N ARG A 95 -15.20 7.36 10.08
CA ARG A 95 -16.08 7.98 9.09
C ARG A 95 -16.00 9.51 9.22
N TYR A 96 -15.99 10.20 8.09
CA TYR A 96 -15.81 11.66 8.05
C TYR A 96 -16.83 12.40 8.91
N ASP A 97 -18.13 12.10 8.75
CA ASP A 97 -19.21 12.77 9.48
C ASP A 97 -19.10 12.52 10.99
N ASP A 98 -18.71 11.32 11.40
CA ASP A 98 -18.47 10.99 12.80
C ASP A 98 -17.26 11.77 13.37
N ALA A 99 -16.20 11.91 12.59
CA ALA A 99 -15.01 12.64 13.01
C ALA A 99 -15.31 14.14 13.17
N VAL A 100 -16.11 14.72 12.26
CA VAL A 100 -16.56 16.12 12.34
C VAL A 100 -17.47 16.31 13.56
N ARG A 101 -18.49 15.46 13.73
CA ARG A 101 -19.43 15.52 14.87
C ARG A 101 -18.70 15.45 16.20
N ASP A 102 -17.70 14.60 16.31
CA ASP A 102 -16.97 14.35 17.54
C ASP A 102 -15.80 15.32 17.77
N GLY A 103 -15.62 16.33 16.88
CA GLY A 103 -14.58 17.35 16.98
C GLY A 103 -13.15 16.81 16.84
N ASN A 104 -12.96 15.69 16.12
CA ASN A 104 -11.64 15.09 15.97
C ASN A 104 -10.77 15.87 14.98
N THR A 105 -9.46 15.92 15.20
CA THR A 105 -8.52 16.45 14.22
C THR A 105 -8.44 15.53 13.01
N ILE A 106 -8.71 16.07 11.81
CA ILE A 106 -8.66 15.35 10.55
C ILE A 106 -7.37 15.74 9.82
N HIS A 107 -6.44 14.78 9.68
CA HIS A 107 -5.16 14.98 8.98
C HIS A 107 -5.27 14.79 7.46
N GLY A 108 -6.27 14.04 7.02
CA GLY A 108 -6.52 13.77 5.61
C GLY A 108 -7.75 12.90 5.42
N ILE A 109 -8.22 12.79 4.19
CA ILE A 109 -9.41 12.01 3.82
C ILE A 109 -8.98 10.89 2.89
N LEU A 110 -9.33 9.65 3.23
CA LEU A 110 -9.23 8.51 2.33
C LEU A 110 -10.47 8.50 1.43
N ALA A 111 -10.36 9.13 0.27
CA ALA A 111 -11.48 9.27 -0.66
C ALA A 111 -11.95 7.94 -1.24
N ALA A 112 -11.02 7.07 -1.60
CA ALA A 112 -11.32 5.72 -2.10
C ALA A 112 -10.14 4.77 -1.89
N SER A 113 -10.43 3.48 -1.94
CA SER A 113 -9.43 2.43 -2.01
C SER A 113 -9.96 1.24 -2.82
N ALA A 114 -9.05 0.48 -3.44
CA ALA A 114 -9.39 -0.73 -4.16
C ALA A 114 -8.24 -1.73 -4.11
N VAL A 115 -8.55 -2.98 -4.36
CA VAL A 115 -7.60 -4.08 -4.51
C VAL A 115 -7.94 -4.87 -5.75
N ASN A 116 -6.92 -5.46 -6.37
CA ASN A 116 -7.06 -6.46 -7.41
C ASN A 116 -5.91 -7.47 -7.31
N TYR A 117 -5.85 -8.37 -8.27
CA TYR A 117 -4.77 -9.33 -8.44
C TYR A 117 -4.28 -9.30 -9.88
N ASP A 118 -2.98 -9.47 -10.10
CA ASP A 118 -2.35 -9.40 -11.43
C ASP A 118 -2.81 -10.53 -12.38
N GLY A 119 -3.30 -11.63 -11.83
CA GLY A 119 -3.70 -12.79 -12.61
C GLY A 119 -2.50 -13.54 -13.19
N LYS A 120 -2.69 -14.14 -14.38
CA LYS A 120 -1.62 -14.85 -15.09
C LYS A 120 -0.75 -13.84 -15.83
N THR A 121 0.54 -13.81 -15.49
CA THR A 121 1.58 -13.00 -16.12
C THR A 121 2.69 -13.87 -16.69
N LEU A 122 3.78 -13.29 -17.17
CA LEU A 122 4.95 -14.03 -17.66
C LEU A 122 5.64 -14.88 -16.58
N GLY A 123 5.43 -14.58 -15.32
CA GLY A 123 5.95 -15.33 -14.18
C GLY A 123 5.26 -14.89 -12.90
N MET A 124 5.26 -15.74 -11.87
CA MET A 124 4.56 -15.50 -10.60
C MET A 124 4.94 -14.17 -9.92
N ALA A 125 6.19 -13.73 -10.08
CA ALA A 125 6.69 -12.47 -9.52
C ALA A 125 6.67 -11.30 -10.53
N SER A 126 6.13 -11.51 -11.74
CA SER A 126 6.08 -10.47 -12.78
C SER A 126 4.80 -9.65 -12.67
N PRO A 127 4.88 -8.33 -12.43
CA PRO A 127 3.69 -7.49 -12.33
C PRO A 127 3.00 -7.30 -13.69
N SER A 128 1.71 -6.93 -13.64
CA SER A 128 0.89 -6.64 -14.81
C SER A 128 0.62 -5.13 -14.93
N PRO A 129 1.22 -4.43 -15.93
CA PRO A 129 0.96 -3.00 -16.10
C PRO A 129 -0.51 -2.70 -16.39
N ALA A 130 -1.21 -3.59 -17.10
CA ALA A 130 -2.63 -3.45 -17.38
C ALA A 130 -3.49 -3.54 -16.13
N ARG A 131 -3.17 -4.48 -15.21
CA ARG A 131 -3.93 -4.62 -13.94
C ARG A 131 -3.66 -3.47 -13.00
N GLN A 132 -2.43 -2.97 -12.95
CA GLN A 132 -2.09 -1.78 -12.17
C GLN A 132 -2.82 -0.54 -12.69
N SER A 133 -2.83 -0.29 -14.01
CA SER A 133 -3.59 0.80 -14.63
C SER A 133 -5.09 0.71 -14.30
N GLN A 134 -5.70 -0.46 -14.50
CA GLN A 134 -7.11 -0.71 -14.19
C GLN A 134 -7.43 -0.45 -12.70
N LEU A 135 -6.51 -0.78 -11.79
CA LEU A 135 -6.70 -0.52 -10.36
C LEU A 135 -6.70 0.98 -10.05
N ILE A 136 -5.78 1.74 -10.65
CA ILE A 136 -5.71 3.20 -10.51
C ILE A 136 -6.99 3.84 -11.06
N GLU A 137 -7.39 3.50 -12.28
CA GLU A 137 -8.62 3.96 -12.92
C GLU A 137 -9.84 3.69 -12.01
N LYS A 138 -9.96 2.47 -11.49
CA LYS A 138 -11.04 2.08 -10.56
C LYS A 138 -11.05 2.93 -9.28
N VAL A 139 -9.89 3.31 -8.75
CA VAL A 139 -9.81 4.16 -7.54
C VAL A 139 -10.23 5.60 -7.88
N LEU A 140 -9.81 6.14 -9.02
CA LEU A 140 -10.22 7.45 -9.49
C LEU A 140 -11.73 7.52 -9.70
N ASP A 141 -12.31 6.53 -10.38
CA ASP A 141 -13.76 6.42 -10.59
C ASP A 141 -14.53 6.38 -9.25
N LYS A 142 -14.08 5.55 -8.30
CA LYS A 142 -14.68 5.47 -6.96
C LYS A 142 -14.59 6.78 -6.18
N ALA A 143 -13.52 7.52 -6.36
CA ALA A 143 -13.30 8.81 -5.71
C ALA A 143 -13.98 9.95 -6.44
N HIS A 144 -14.56 9.72 -7.63
CA HIS A 144 -15.11 10.74 -8.54
C HIS A 144 -14.07 11.83 -8.86
N LEU A 145 -12.81 11.41 -9.08
CA LEU A 145 -11.70 12.31 -9.40
C LEU A 145 -11.30 12.20 -10.88
N ASP A 146 -11.13 13.37 -11.51
CA ASP A 146 -10.47 13.45 -12.81
C ASP A 146 -8.97 13.22 -12.63
N PRO A 147 -8.30 12.45 -13.53
CA PRO A 147 -6.84 12.25 -13.50
C PRO A 147 -6.03 13.55 -13.35
N ASN A 148 -6.49 14.66 -13.94
CA ASN A 148 -5.84 15.97 -13.85
C ASN A 148 -5.89 16.60 -12.44
N GLN A 149 -6.71 16.09 -11.54
CA GLN A 149 -6.77 16.53 -10.15
C GLN A 149 -5.72 15.85 -9.26
N VAL A 150 -5.04 14.82 -9.78
CA VAL A 150 -3.98 14.11 -9.06
C VAL A 150 -2.71 14.96 -9.07
N GLN A 151 -2.33 15.47 -7.93
CA GLN A 151 -1.16 16.35 -7.78
C GLN A 151 0.11 15.57 -7.46
N MET A 152 -0.01 14.39 -6.85
CA MET A 152 1.13 13.57 -6.43
C MET A 152 0.78 12.09 -6.46
N VAL A 153 1.74 11.27 -6.90
CA VAL A 153 1.67 9.81 -6.84
C VAL A 153 2.82 9.31 -5.96
N MET A 154 2.48 8.60 -4.90
CA MET A 154 3.45 7.84 -4.12
C MET A 154 3.52 6.43 -4.69
N ALA A 155 4.56 6.18 -5.47
CA ALA A 155 4.75 4.90 -6.14
C ALA A 155 5.37 3.84 -5.20
N HIS A 156 5.27 2.58 -5.57
CA HIS A 156 5.93 1.48 -4.87
C HIS A 156 7.45 1.53 -5.05
N SER A 157 7.93 1.79 -6.27
CA SER A 157 9.31 2.14 -6.63
C SER A 157 10.39 1.33 -5.89
N VAL A 158 10.43 0.02 -6.15
CA VAL A 158 11.34 -0.90 -5.43
C VAL A 158 12.81 -0.79 -5.85
N GLY A 159 13.14 0.03 -6.84
CA GLY A 159 14.50 0.17 -7.36
C GLY A 159 14.91 -0.96 -8.31
N SER A 160 13.97 -1.60 -8.97
CA SER A 160 14.21 -2.59 -10.02
C SER A 160 13.87 -1.98 -11.39
N ALA A 161 14.82 -2.00 -12.32
CA ALA A 161 14.65 -1.40 -13.64
C ALA A 161 13.42 -1.93 -14.40
N LEU A 162 13.06 -3.20 -14.21
CA LEU A 162 11.88 -3.80 -14.83
C LEU A 162 10.59 -3.38 -14.14
N THR A 163 10.52 -3.52 -12.82
CA THR A 163 9.28 -3.24 -12.06
C THR A 163 8.97 -1.77 -11.99
N ASP A 164 9.97 -0.92 -11.83
CA ASP A 164 9.81 0.53 -11.82
C ASP A 164 9.29 1.04 -13.19
N LYS A 165 9.79 0.47 -14.29
CA LYS A 165 9.29 0.78 -15.63
C LYS A 165 7.82 0.39 -15.81
N ILE A 166 7.45 -0.81 -15.38
CA ILE A 166 6.07 -1.31 -15.45
C ILE A 166 5.12 -0.42 -14.64
N GLU A 167 5.53 -0.05 -13.43
CA GLU A 167 4.75 0.85 -12.58
C GLU A 167 4.59 2.24 -13.21
N TYR A 168 5.67 2.81 -13.74
CA TYR A 168 5.62 4.08 -14.46
C TYR A 168 4.67 4.04 -15.66
N GLU A 169 4.73 2.98 -16.46
CA GLU A 169 3.83 2.79 -17.62
C GLU A 169 2.36 2.70 -17.18
N ALA A 170 2.09 1.96 -16.08
CA ALA A 170 0.73 1.81 -15.55
C ALA A 170 0.16 3.13 -15.04
N VAL A 171 0.93 3.88 -14.24
CA VAL A 171 0.56 5.19 -13.72
C VAL A 171 0.36 6.19 -14.86
N SER A 172 1.33 6.25 -15.78
CA SER A 172 1.26 7.16 -16.94
C SER A 172 0.04 6.90 -17.82
N LYS A 173 -0.33 5.64 -17.98
CA LYS A 173 -1.53 5.27 -18.75
C LYS A 173 -2.80 5.71 -18.03
N ALA A 174 -2.92 5.44 -16.74
CA ALA A 174 -4.11 5.75 -15.97
C ALA A 174 -4.35 7.26 -15.79
N LEU A 175 -3.26 8.07 -15.80
CA LEU A 175 -3.36 9.53 -15.62
C LEU A 175 -3.36 10.33 -16.92
N LYS A 176 -3.27 9.69 -18.07
CA LYS A 176 -3.31 10.36 -19.39
C LYS A 176 -4.67 10.29 -20.10
N SER A 177 -5.65 9.63 -19.49
CA SER A 177 -6.99 9.42 -20.07
C SER A 177 -7.84 10.69 -20.05
#